data_4b02977a65991060435d9eaa5167f786
#
_entry.id   4b02977a65991060435d9eaa5167f786
#
_cell.length_a   1.000
_cell.length_b   1.000
_cell.length_c   1.000
_cell.angle_alpha   90.00
_cell.angle_beta   90.00
_cell.angle_gamma   90.00
#
_symmetry.space_group_name_H-M   'P 1'
#
loop_
_entity.id
_entity.type
_entity.pdbx_description
1 polymer ?
#
loop_
_entity_poly.entity_id
_entity_poly.type
_entity_poly.pdbx_seq_one_letter_code
_entity_poly.pdbx_strand_id
1 'polypeptide(L)'
;MRSKLRVLPYVALLLPLDVVVALGLITAVLLGFVKRGLKPATTLGEKGDGCACPSPFSRSTIVIVNWDGKHLLAECLPSVIEAVGCAGGQNEILVVDNGSTDGSVEFVRQNFPAVRVLPLDRNYGFSEGNNRGVAAVTTDLVVLLNNDMIVDRGFLQTLLSGFSDPSVFAVTSQIFFEDAGRRREETGKTRGRFQNGAFYLWHDDIGPEDDKGEAVPVFWAGGGSCAIDRRKFTEIGGFDELYYPFYVEDTDLSYQAWKRGWKCVLAPASRVVHKHRGTSSAKFGNDFVNNTIRRNQYLLIWKNVTDLSMILEHIVNLPRIHARAMINDPQPEFEIRAFSRALLKFPQALRKRMANQAAYSLCDRDVLARSQKQ
;
A
#
# COMPACT_ATOMS: atom_id res chain seq x y z
N MET A 1 22.48 3.10 -30.01
CA MET A 1 23.17 4.41 -29.89
C MET A 1 22.24 5.61 -30.18
N ARG A 2 21.45 5.62 -31.27
CA ARG A 2 20.54 6.74 -31.64
C ARG A 2 19.48 7.07 -30.58
N SER A 3 18.91 6.08 -29.87
CA SER A 3 17.90 6.31 -28.81
C SER A 3 18.46 7.02 -27.58
N LYS A 4 19.74 6.77 -27.22
CA LYS A 4 20.39 7.43 -26.08
C LYS A 4 20.68 8.90 -26.33
N LEU A 5 21.04 9.27 -27.56
CA LEU A 5 21.30 10.67 -27.95
C LEU A 5 20.00 11.51 -27.97
N ARG A 6 18.85 10.88 -28.30
CA ARG A 6 17.56 11.56 -28.36
C ARG A 6 17.09 12.11 -27.00
N VAL A 7 17.45 11.47 -25.90
CA VAL A 7 16.96 11.86 -24.56
C VAL A 7 17.87 12.83 -23.81
N LEU A 8 19.11 13.05 -24.28
CA LEU A 8 20.08 13.95 -23.62
C LEU A 8 19.54 15.37 -23.37
N PRO A 9 18.86 16.05 -24.33
CA PRO A 9 18.33 17.39 -24.10
C PRO A 9 17.30 17.42 -22.98
N TYR A 10 16.45 16.40 -22.89
CA TYR A 10 15.41 16.30 -21.86
C TYR A 10 16.01 16.04 -20.47
N VAL A 11 17.04 15.17 -20.39
CA VAL A 11 17.78 14.94 -19.13
C VAL A 11 18.46 16.23 -18.68
N ALA A 12 19.12 16.96 -19.59
CA ALA A 12 19.76 18.23 -19.28
C ALA A 12 18.77 19.28 -18.75
N LEU A 13 17.53 19.28 -19.26
CA LEU A 13 16.45 20.15 -18.77
C LEU A 13 16.09 19.87 -17.31
N LEU A 14 16.19 18.61 -16.86
CA LEU A 14 15.84 18.21 -15.50
C LEU A 14 16.96 18.41 -14.48
N LEU A 15 18.23 18.53 -14.89
CA LEU A 15 19.37 18.67 -13.99
C LEU A 15 19.23 19.80 -12.93
N PRO A 16 18.77 21.02 -13.25
CA PRO A 16 18.55 22.05 -12.23
C PRO A 16 17.52 21.65 -11.19
N LEU A 17 16.51 20.89 -11.58
CA LEU A 17 15.45 20.40 -10.71
C LEU A 17 15.97 19.27 -9.80
N ASP A 18 16.87 18.42 -10.32
CA ASP A 18 17.58 17.41 -9.52
C ASP A 18 18.41 18.04 -8.41
N VAL A 19 19.04 19.19 -8.66
CA VAL A 19 19.77 19.96 -7.64
C VAL A 19 18.83 20.44 -6.54
N VAL A 20 17.63 20.93 -6.89
CA VAL A 20 16.62 21.33 -5.89
C VAL A 20 16.20 20.16 -5.02
N VAL A 21 15.96 19.00 -5.62
CA VAL A 21 15.62 17.76 -4.88
C VAL A 21 16.78 17.35 -3.97
N ALA A 22 18.02 17.38 -4.48
CA ALA A 22 19.21 17.02 -3.72
C ALA A 22 19.38 17.91 -2.47
N LEU A 23 19.30 19.24 -2.63
CA LEU A 23 19.40 20.18 -1.53
C LEU A 23 18.30 19.97 -0.50
N GLY A 24 17.05 19.79 -0.94
CA GLY A 24 15.91 19.55 -0.04
C GLY A 24 16.05 18.24 0.75
N LEU A 25 16.47 17.15 0.11
CA LEU A 25 16.65 15.85 0.77
C LEU A 25 17.82 15.87 1.76
N ILE A 26 18.97 16.44 1.37
CA ILE A 26 20.14 16.57 2.27
C ILE A 26 19.76 17.41 3.49
N THR A 27 19.12 18.55 3.29
CA THR A 27 18.65 19.41 4.39
C THR A 27 17.70 18.65 5.33
N ALA A 28 16.74 17.92 4.79
CA ALA A 28 15.80 17.13 5.59
C ALA A 28 16.48 16.00 6.39
N VAL A 29 17.51 15.37 5.83
CA VAL A 29 18.32 14.37 6.53
C VAL A 29 19.09 15.01 7.68
N LEU A 30 19.78 16.12 7.44
CA LEU A 30 20.55 16.84 8.48
C LEU A 30 19.65 17.31 9.63
N LEU A 31 18.48 17.88 9.32
CA LEU A 31 17.49 18.27 10.34
C LEU A 31 16.96 17.06 11.12
N GLY A 32 16.81 15.91 10.46
CA GLY A 32 16.42 14.65 11.10
C GLY A 32 17.45 14.14 12.10
N PHE A 33 18.75 14.26 11.80
CA PHE A 33 19.83 13.90 12.74
C PHE A 33 19.83 14.80 13.98
N VAL A 34 19.66 16.10 13.80
CA VAL A 34 19.58 17.06 14.92
C VAL A 34 18.42 16.70 15.85
N LYS A 35 17.23 16.40 15.31
CA LYS A 35 16.06 16.02 16.11
C LYS A 35 16.24 14.68 16.85
N ARG A 36 16.95 13.69 16.26
CA ARG A 36 17.23 12.40 16.91
C ARG A 36 18.25 12.52 18.04
N GLY A 37 19.30 13.34 17.87
CA GLY A 37 20.30 13.61 18.89
C GLY A 37 19.74 14.25 20.17
N LEU A 38 18.53 14.82 20.13
CA LEU A 38 17.84 15.44 21.25
C LEU A 38 16.91 14.46 22.02
N LYS A 39 16.76 13.22 21.58
CA LYS A 39 15.94 12.21 22.27
C LYS A 39 16.83 11.12 22.90
N PRO A 40 16.63 10.76 24.20
CA PRO A 40 17.29 9.60 24.77
C PRO A 40 16.84 8.33 24.06
N ALA A 41 17.77 7.41 23.82
CA ALA A 41 17.51 6.10 23.25
C ALA A 41 16.56 5.31 24.16
N THR A 42 15.31 5.14 23.77
CA THR A 42 14.40 4.21 24.38
C THR A 42 14.78 2.82 23.88
N THR A 43 15.40 2.02 24.72
CA THR A 43 15.63 0.60 24.50
C THR A 43 14.26 -0.09 24.44
N LEU A 44 13.87 -0.51 23.25
CA LEU A 44 12.75 -1.45 23.07
C LEU A 44 13.21 -2.80 23.64
N GLY A 45 12.62 -3.20 24.76
CA GLY A 45 12.85 -4.50 25.37
C GLY A 45 12.36 -5.61 24.45
N GLU A 46 13.30 -6.45 23.99
CA GLU A 46 13.01 -7.78 23.52
C GLU A 46 12.55 -8.61 24.73
N LYS A 47 11.26 -8.88 24.84
CA LYS A 47 10.71 -10.01 25.60
C LYS A 47 9.35 -10.39 25.04
N GLY A 48 9.30 -11.51 24.39
CA GLY A 48 8.12 -12.24 24.02
C GLY A 48 8.45 -13.71 24.05
N ASP A 49 8.37 -14.31 25.26
CA ASP A 49 8.41 -15.76 25.41
C ASP A 49 7.19 -16.35 24.70
N GLY A 50 7.47 -17.34 23.84
CA GLY A 50 6.48 -17.99 23.00
C GLY A 50 5.42 -18.74 23.80
N CYS A 51 4.26 -18.13 23.91
CA CYS A 51 3.02 -18.83 24.14
C CYS A 51 2.07 -18.36 23.02
N ALA A 52 1.60 -19.29 22.17
CA ALA A 52 0.57 -19.02 21.19
C ALA A 52 -0.72 -18.66 21.92
N CYS A 53 -0.89 -17.39 22.28
CA CYS A 53 -2.17 -16.88 22.73
C CYS A 53 -3.11 -16.83 21.53
N PRO A 54 -4.39 -17.26 21.69
CA PRO A 54 -5.39 -16.99 20.67
C PRO A 54 -5.38 -15.49 20.38
N SER A 55 -5.55 -15.12 19.10
CA SER A 55 -5.57 -13.71 18.69
C SER A 55 -6.42 -12.90 19.67
N PRO A 56 -5.89 -11.83 20.31
CA PRO A 56 -6.66 -11.01 21.25
C PRO A 56 -7.83 -10.29 20.58
N PHE A 57 -7.92 -10.39 19.26
CA PHE A 57 -8.89 -9.68 18.44
C PHE A 57 -10.06 -10.60 18.10
N SER A 58 -11.21 -10.32 18.69
CA SER A 58 -12.46 -11.09 18.48
C SER A 58 -13.43 -10.42 17.52
N ARG A 59 -13.11 -9.22 17.03
CA ARG A 59 -14.02 -8.41 16.20
C ARG A 59 -13.28 -7.77 15.04
N SER A 60 -13.88 -7.89 13.85
CA SER A 60 -13.38 -7.23 12.65
C SER A 60 -14.50 -6.58 11.85
N THR A 61 -14.15 -5.60 11.01
CA THR A 61 -15.07 -5.05 10.01
C THR A 61 -14.41 -5.14 8.64
N ILE A 62 -15.11 -5.75 7.69
CA ILE A 62 -14.70 -5.74 6.28
C ILE A 62 -15.21 -4.43 5.67
N VAL A 63 -14.29 -3.59 5.23
CA VAL A 63 -14.57 -2.29 4.58
C VAL A 63 -14.38 -2.45 3.09
N ILE A 64 -15.45 -2.20 2.32
CA ILE A 64 -15.47 -2.30 0.85
C ILE A 64 -15.79 -0.92 0.30
N VAL A 65 -14.83 -0.27 -0.35
CA VAL A 65 -15.08 1.01 -1.03
C VAL A 65 -15.66 0.74 -2.41
N ASN A 66 -16.79 1.38 -2.71
CA ASN A 66 -17.49 1.25 -3.99
C ASN A 66 -17.68 2.60 -4.68
N TRP A 67 -17.49 2.64 -5.98
CA TRP A 67 -17.82 3.78 -6.84
C TRP A 67 -18.36 3.29 -8.19
N ASP A 68 -19.66 3.49 -8.43
CA ASP A 68 -20.40 3.03 -9.62
C ASP A 68 -20.14 1.55 -9.94
N GLY A 69 -20.06 0.72 -8.89
CA GLY A 69 -19.74 -0.70 -8.98
C GLY A 69 -20.87 -1.61 -8.49
N LYS A 70 -22.14 -1.25 -8.71
CA LYS A 70 -23.30 -2.06 -8.31
C LYS A 70 -23.21 -3.51 -8.76
N HIS A 71 -22.79 -3.77 -10.01
CA HIS A 71 -22.62 -5.10 -10.55
C HIS A 71 -21.49 -5.88 -9.84
N LEU A 72 -20.40 -5.20 -9.46
CA LEU A 72 -19.28 -5.80 -8.73
C LEU A 72 -19.70 -6.18 -7.31
N LEU A 73 -20.45 -5.32 -6.62
CA LEU A 73 -21.01 -5.64 -5.29
C LEU A 73 -21.96 -6.83 -5.31
N ALA A 74 -22.74 -6.99 -6.38
CA ALA A 74 -23.63 -8.14 -6.55
C ALA A 74 -22.86 -9.47 -6.58
N GLU A 75 -21.64 -9.47 -7.12
CA GLU A 75 -20.77 -10.64 -7.19
C GLU A 75 -19.91 -10.83 -5.93
N CYS A 76 -19.39 -9.74 -5.37
CA CYS A 76 -18.48 -9.74 -4.21
C CYS A 76 -19.22 -10.11 -2.90
N LEU A 77 -20.33 -9.44 -2.59
CA LEU A 77 -20.98 -9.50 -1.28
C LEU A 77 -21.43 -10.91 -0.85
N PRO A 78 -21.98 -11.77 -1.74
CA PRO A 78 -22.34 -13.13 -1.35
C PRO A 78 -21.17 -13.92 -0.75
N SER A 79 -19.98 -13.87 -1.37
CA SER A 79 -18.79 -14.58 -0.88
C SER A 79 -18.28 -14.02 0.45
N VAL A 80 -18.36 -12.69 0.61
CA VAL A 80 -17.95 -12.00 1.85
C VAL A 80 -18.88 -12.35 3.01
N ILE A 81 -20.20 -12.37 2.78
CA ILE A 81 -21.20 -12.75 3.78
C ILE A 81 -20.97 -14.20 4.23
N GLU A 82 -20.71 -15.10 3.29
CA GLU A 82 -20.39 -16.50 3.59
C GLU A 82 -19.13 -16.62 4.43
N ALA A 83 -18.04 -15.93 4.06
CA ALA A 83 -16.78 -15.93 4.81
C ALA A 83 -16.93 -15.37 6.23
N VAL A 84 -17.73 -14.33 6.42
CA VAL A 84 -18.10 -13.77 7.73
C VAL A 84 -18.85 -14.79 8.56
N GLY A 85 -19.84 -15.48 7.98
CA GLY A 85 -20.60 -16.53 8.67
C GLY A 85 -19.73 -17.71 9.11
N CYS A 86 -18.71 -18.05 8.32
CA CYS A 86 -17.79 -19.18 8.64
C CYS A 86 -16.73 -18.80 9.68
N ALA A 87 -16.31 -17.53 9.76
CA ALA A 87 -15.22 -17.13 10.64
C ALA A 87 -15.59 -17.11 12.14
N GLY A 88 -16.88 -17.12 12.45
CA GLY A 88 -17.36 -16.93 13.84
C GLY A 88 -17.04 -15.55 14.40
N GLY A 89 -17.36 -15.32 15.69
CA GLY A 89 -17.10 -14.04 16.34
C GLY A 89 -18.02 -12.90 15.88
N GLN A 90 -17.64 -11.66 16.20
CA GLN A 90 -18.42 -10.46 15.88
C GLN A 90 -17.76 -9.74 14.70
N ASN A 91 -18.08 -10.17 13.48
CA ASN A 91 -17.57 -9.57 12.26
C ASN A 91 -18.69 -8.83 11.52
N GLU A 92 -18.36 -7.66 10.98
CA GLU A 92 -19.29 -6.78 10.29
C GLU A 92 -18.81 -6.53 8.85
N ILE A 93 -19.76 -6.13 7.98
CA ILE A 93 -19.46 -5.68 6.61
C ILE A 93 -19.93 -4.24 6.48
N LEU A 94 -19.06 -3.36 6.01
CA LEU A 94 -19.33 -1.96 5.72
C LEU A 94 -19.00 -1.66 4.25
N VAL A 95 -20.00 -1.35 3.45
CA VAL A 95 -19.81 -0.77 2.12
C VAL A 95 -19.72 0.75 2.27
N VAL A 96 -18.60 1.32 1.87
CA VAL A 96 -18.40 2.77 1.75
C VAL A 96 -18.72 3.15 0.31
N ASP A 97 -19.89 3.72 0.11
CA ASP A 97 -20.29 4.19 -1.21
C ASP A 97 -19.67 5.57 -1.47
N ASN A 98 -18.70 5.61 -2.37
CA ASN A 98 -17.85 6.78 -2.63
C ASN A 98 -18.50 7.72 -3.65
N GLY A 99 -19.78 8.07 -3.43
CA GLY A 99 -20.55 8.98 -4.27
C GLY A 99 -21.00 8.35 -5.59
N SER A 100 -21.52 7.11 -5.55
CA SER A 100 -22.04 6.42 -6.73
C SER A 100 -23.36 7.02 -7.21
N THR A 101 -23.61 6.90 -8.51
CA THR A 101 -24.84 7.34 -9.19
C THR A 101 -25.63 6.21 -9.83
N ASP A 102 -25.12 4.98 -9.74
CA ASP A 102 -25.66 3.77 -10.38
C ASP A 102 -26.75 3.03 -9.55
N GLY A 103 -27.15 3.57 -8.39
CA GLY A 103 -28.10 2.95 -7.46
C GLY A 103 -27.48 1.87 -6.57
N SER A 104 -26.15 1.88 -6.38
CA SER A 104 -25.42 0.95 -5.50
C SER A 104 -25.94 0.95 -4.07
N VAL A 105 -26.26 2.11 -3.50
CA VAL A 105 -26.71 2.26 -2.11
C VAL A 105 -28.04 1.55 -1.88
N GLU A 106 -29.03 1.84 -2.72
CA GLU A 106 -30.35 1.23 -2.65
C GLU A 106 -30.28 -0.27 -2.89
N PHE A 107 -29.44 -0.69 -3.85
CA PHE A 107 -29.23 -2.11 -4.16
C PHE A 107 -28.70 -2.88 -2.94
N VAL A 108 -27.68 -2.37 -2.25
CA VAL A 108 -27.11 -3.04 -1.07
C VAL A 108 -28.13 -3.10 0.06
N ARG A 109 -28.84 -1.98 0.35
CA ARG A 109 -29.85 -1.94 1.41
C ARG A 109 -31.00 -2.92 1.18
N GLN A 110 -31.44 -3.10 -0.07
CA GLN A 110 -32.55 -3.97 -0.42
C GLN A 110 -32.17 -5.46 -0.44
N ASN A 111 -30.96 -5.79 -0.97
CA ASN A 111 -30.59 -7.18 -1.20
C ASN A 111 -29.68 -7.77 -0.11
N PHE A 112 -28.99 -6.91 0.67
CA PHE A 112 -28.04 -7.32 1.69
C PHE A 112 -28.27 -6.56 3.02
N PRO A 113 -29.42 -6.77 3.70
CA PRO A 113 -29.81 -5.95 4.88
C PRO A 113 -28.84 -6.06 6.07
N ALA A 114 -28.03 -7.13 6.13
CA ALA A 114 -26.97 -7.28 7.13
C ALA A 114 -25.71 -6.45 6.86
N VAL A 115 -25.59 -5.86 5.66
CA VAL A 115 -24.45 -5.05 5.25
C VAL A 115 -24.74 -3.59 5.56
N ARG A 116 -23.87 -2.96 6.36
CA ARG A 116 -23.95 -1.52 6.61
C ARG A 116 -23.50 -0.74 5.38
N VAL A 117 -24.13 0.39 5.11
CA VAL A 117 -23.74 1.29 4.02
C VAL A 117 -23.43 2.68 4.58
N LEU A 118 -22.24 3.19 4.26
CA LEU A 118 -21.82 4.57 4.51
C LEU A 118 -21.79 5.33 3.17
N PRO A 119 -22.86 6.08 2.84
CA PRO A 119 -22.86 6.87 1.62
C PRO A 119 -22.04 8.15 1.82
N LEU A 120 -21.12 8.43 0.90
CA LEU A 120 -20.39 9.69 0.84
C LEU A 120 -21.02 10.60 -0.22
N ASP A 121 -20.86 11.91 -0.05
CA ASP A 121 -21.45 12.93 -0.92
C ASP A 121 -20.80 13.04 -2.31
N ARG A 122 -19.58 12.48 -2.46
CA ARG A 122 -18.83 12.48 -3.73
C ARG A 122 -17.73 11.45 -3.72
N ASN A 123 -17.07 11.24 -4.86
CA ASN A 123 -15.88 10.40 -4.96
C ASN A 123 -14.64 11.10 -4.38
N TYR A 124 -14.13 10.57 -3.28
CA TYR A 124 -12.90 11.02 -2.60
C TYR A 124 -11.64 10.25 -3.03
N GLY A 125 -11.76 9.32 -3.98
CA GLY A 125 -10.67 8.42 -4.37
C GLY A 125 -10.52 7.24 -3.43
N PHE A 126 -9.54 6.39 -3.74
CA PHE A 126 -9.31 5.14 -3.01
C PHE A 126 -8.87 5.36 -1.55
N SER A 127 -7.83 6.17 -1.36
CA SER A 127 -7.22 6.39 -0.04
C SER A 127 -8.21 6.98 0.97
N GLU A 128 -8.84 8.10 0.61
CA GLU A 128 -9.76 8.79 1.52
C GLU A 128 -11.07 8.03 1.71
N GLY A 129 -11.57 7.31 0.68
CA GLY A 129 -12.72 6.41 0.82
C GLY A 129 -12.48 5.35 1.90
N ASN A 130 -11.30 4.69 1.86
CA ASN A 130 -10.90 3.72 2.88
C ASN A 130 -10.67 4.38 4.25
N ASN A 131 -10.01 5.54 4.32
CA ASN A 131 -9.81 6.26 5.58
C ASN A 131 -11.13 6.57 6.28
N ARG A 132 -12.15 7.02 5.52
CA ARG A 132 -13.50 7.29 6.04
C ARG A 132 -14.19 6.02 6.51
N GLY A 133 -14.02 4.91 5.77
CA GLY A 133 -14.51 3.60 6.18
C GLY A 133 -13.90 3.15 7.50
N VAL A 134 -12.57 3.24 7.63
CA VAL A 134 -11.86 2.87 8.88
C VAL A 134 -12.25 3.79 10.05
N ALA A 135 -12.48 5.07 9.80
CA ALA A 135 -12.94 6.02 10.83
C ALA A 135 -14.38 5.73 11.30
N ALA A 136 -15.22 5.13 10.46
CA ALA A 136 -16.63 4.82 10.77
C ALA A 136 -16.82 3.50 11.54
N VAL A 137 -15.73 2.78 11.87
CA VAL A 137 -15.78 1.49 12.59
C VAL A 137 -15.01 1.55 13.89
N THR A 138 -15.38 0.68 14.84
CA THR A 138 -14.78 0.61 16.17
C THR A 138 -14.11 -0.74 16.47
N THR A 139 -14.16 -1.68 15.53
CA THR A 139 -13.51 -3.00 15.66
C THR A 139 -11.98 -2.86 15.68
N ASP A 140 -11.32 -3.83 16.32
CA ASP A 140 -9.87 -3.80 16.50
C ASP A 140 -9.12 -4.02 15.18
N LEU A 141 -9.66 -4.93 14.35
CA LEU A 141 -9.14 -5.23 13.02
C LEU A 141 -10.10 -4.71 11.95
N VAL A 142 -9.53 -4.21 10.87
CA VAL A 142 -10.27 -3.81 9.67
C VAL A 142 -9.72 -4.59 8.48
N VAL A 143 -10.60 -5.20 7.71
CA VAL A 143 -10.25 -5.86 6.46
C VAL A 143 -10.60 -4.91 5.32
N LEU A 144 -9.60 -4.46 4.58
CA LEU A 144 -9.79 -3.68 3.35
C LEU A 144 -9.96 -4.67 2.20
N LEU A 145 -11.06 -4.54 1.48
CA LEU A 145 -11.37 -5.42 0.37
C LEU A 145 -11.92 -4.61 -0.81
N ASN A 146 -11.37 -4.83 -2.00
CA ASN A 146 -11.92 -4.24 -3.21
C ASN A 146 -13.25 -4.91 -3.58
N ASN A 147 -14.14 -4.13 -4.21
CA ASN A 147 -15.47 -4.59 -4.61
C ASN A 147 -15.48 -5.57 -5.80
N ASP A 148 -14.33 -5.81 -6.45
CA ASP A 148 -14.12 -6.76 -7.54
C ASP A 148 -13.38 -8.04 -7.11
N MET A 149 -13.39 -8.34 -5.80
CA MET A 149 -12.81 -9.54 -5.21
C MET A 149 -13.89 -10.57 -4.83
N ILE A 150 -13.63 -11.84 -5.11
CA ILE A 150 -14.38 -12.98 -4.58
C ILE A 150 -13.48 -13.68 -3.56
N VAL A 151 -13.99 -13.95 -2.37
CA VAL A 151 -13.23 -14.54 -1.28
C VAL A 151 -13.63 -15.99 -1.00
N ASP A 152 -12.67 -16.81 -0.56
CA ASP A 152 -12.94 -18.17 -0.09
C ASP A 152 -13.61 -18.17 1.29
N ARG A 153 -14.31 -19.24 1.64
CA ARG A 153 -14.97 -19.42 2.96
C ARG A 153 -14.01 -19.23 4.14
N GLY A 154 -12.77 -19.70 4.03
CA GLY A 154 -11.74 -19.59 5.05
C GLY A 154 -10.99 -18.25 5.06
N PHE A 155 -11.27 -17.36 4.13
CA PHE A 155 -10.57 -16.09 3.93
C PHE A 155 -10.40 -15.28 5.22
N LEU A 156 -11.52 -14.95 5.87
CA LEU A 156 -11.51 -14.06 7.03
C LEU A 156 -10.82 -14.69 8.23
N GLN A 157 -11.16 -15.95 8.55
CA GLN A 157 -10.55 -16.66 9.69
C GLN A 157 -9.03 -16.74 9.55
N THR A 158 -8.54 -17.03 8.35
CA THR A 158 -7.10 -17.12 8.06
C THR A 158 -6.40 -15.77 8.18
N LEU A 159 -7.00 -14.69 7.67
CA LEU A 159 -6.44 -13.34 7.85
C LEU A 159 -6.32 -12.96 9.33
N LEU A 160 -7.39 -13.20 10.10
CA LEU A 160 -7.42 -12.81 11.52
C LEU A 160 -6.42 -13.61 12.34
N SER A 161 -6.16 -14.88 12.01
CA SER A 161 -5.17 -15.71 12.72
C SER A 161 -3.74 -15.19 12.58
N GLY A 162 -3.43 -14.45 11.53
CA GLY A 162 -2.11 -13.83 11.32
C GLY A 162 -1.74 -12.74 12.33
N PHE A 163 -2.68 -12.30 13.18
CA PHE A 163 -2.43 -11.31 14.24
C PHE A 163 -2.09 -11.92 15.60
N SER A 164 -1.65 -13.17 15.63
CA SER A 164 -1.14 -13.80 16.87
C SER A 164 0.12 -13.12 17.42
N ASP A 165 0.94 -12.53 16.55
CA ASP A 165 2.09 -11.69 16.93
C ASP A 165 1.65 -10.21 17.04
N PRO A 166 1.77 -9.58 18.23
CA PRO A 166 1.41 -8.18 18.43
C PRO A 166 2.20 -7.19 17.56
N SER A 167 3.33 -7.60 17.00
CA SER A 167 4.12 -6.77 16.08
C SER A 167 3.52 -6.72 14.65
N VAL A 168 2.55 -7.56 14.31
CA VAL A 168 1.92 -7.55 13.00
C VAL A 168 1.04 -6.31 12.85
N PHE A 169 1.26 -5.58 11.78
CA PHE A 169 0.46 -4.45 11.35
C PHE A 169 -0.63 -4.88 10.37
N ALA A 170 -0.25 -5.66 9.37
CA ALA A 170 -1.16 -6.07 8.30
C ALA A 170 -0.91 -7.50 7.86
N VAL A 171 -1.99 -8.18 7.51
CA VAL A 171 -1.99 -9.55 6.94
C VAL A 171 -2.65 -9.47 5.57
N THR A 172 -1.95 -9.85 4.50
CA THR A 172 -2.49 -9.86 3.14
C THR A 172 -2.87 -11.27 2.69
N SER A 173 -3.80 -11.37 1.74
CA SER A 173 -4.26 -12.63 1.17
C SER A 173 -3.44 -13.06 -0.04
N GLN A 174 -3.52 -14.34 -0.38
CA GLN A 174 -3.09 -14.87 -1.66
C GLN A 174 -4.11 -14.51 -2.75
N ILE A 175 -3.63 -13.85 -3.82
CA ILE A 175 -4.47 -13.35 -4.91
C ILE A 175 -4.40 -14.31 -6.11
N PHE A 176 -5.55 -14.69 -6.63
CA PHE A 176 -5.73 -15.45 -7.86
C PHE A 176 -6.46 -14.60 -8.90
N PHE A 177 -6.33 -14.94 -10.17
CA PHE A 177 -7.15 -14.37 -11.24
C PHE A 177 -8.18 -15.40 -11.69
N GLU A 178 -9.33 -14.94 -12.17
CA GLU A 178 -10.41 -15.80 -12.69
C GLU A 178 -9.91 -16.64 -13.88
N ASP A 179 -9.10 -16.04 -14.75
CA ASP A 179 -8.41 -16.76 -15.83
C ASP A 179 -7.17 -17.48 -15.31
N ALA A 180 -7.31 -18.80 -15.05
CA ALA A 180 -6.23 -19.65 -14.57
C ALA A 180 -5.05 -19.78 -15.56
N GLY A 181 -5.27 -19.52 -16.86
CA GLY A 181 -4.23 -19.52 -17.91
C GLY A 181 -3.39 -18.23 -17.92
N ARG A 182 -3.87 -17.19 -17.28
CA ARG A 182 -3.16 -15.91 -17.20
C ARG A 182 -2.04 -15.97 -16.16
N ARG A 183 -0.84 -15.48 -16.53
CA ARG A 183 0.25 -15.31 -15.57
C ARG A 183 -0.23 -14.44 -14.39
N ARG A 184 -0.01 -14.93 -13.18
CA ARG A 184 -0.32 -14.19 -11.95
C ARG A 184 0.71 -13.07 -11.76
N GLU A 185 0.31 -11.84 -12.03
CA GLU A 185 1.14 -10.67 -11.80
C GLU A 185 0.99 -10.12 -10.38
N GLU A 186 -0.06 -10.55 -9.67
CA GLU A 186 -0.34 -10.25 -8.27
C GLU A 186 -0.55 -11.56 -7.52
N THR A 187 0.22 -11.79 -6.47
CA THR A 187 0.14 -13.02 -5.67
C THR A 187 -0.16 -12.75 -4.19
N GLY A 188 0.06 -11.51 -3.74
CA GLY A 188 0.10 -11.14 -2.32
C GLY A 188 1.50 -11.26 -1.70
N LYS A 189 2.40 -12.10 -2.25
CA LYS A 189 3.80 -12.21 -1.80
C LYS A 189 4.64 -11.08 -2.40
N THR A 190 4.57 -9.93 -1.77
CA THR A 190 5.22 -8.70 -2.26
C THR A 190 6.67 -8.60 -1.82
N ARG A 191 7.51 -8.09 -2.72
CA ARG A 191 8.94 -7.89 -2.49
C ARG A 191 9.39 -6.51 -2.94
N GLY A 192 10.45 -6.01 -2.32
CA GLY A 192 11.01 -4.72 -2.67
C GLY A 192 12.52 -4.70 -2.51
N ARG A 193 13.22 -4.06 -3.44
CA ARG A 193 14.65 -3.74 -3.30
C ARG A 193 14.89 -2.30 -3.68
N PHE A 194 15.88 -1.70 -3.06
CA PHE A 194 16.38 -0.38 -3.45
C PHE A 194 17.71 -0.55 -4.19
N GLN A 195 17.77 -0.08 -5.42
CA GLN A 195 18.96 -0.21 -6.27
C GLN A 195 18.98 0.91 -7.32
N ASN A 196 20.18 1.43 -7.61
CA ASN A 196 20.37 2.52 -8.56
C ASN A 196 19.46 3.74 -8.24
N GLY A 197 19.28 4.02 -6.96
CA GLY A 197 18.52 5.16 -6.46
C GLY A 197 17.01 5.04 -6.56
N ALA A 198 16.44 3.86 -6.81
CA ALA A 198 15.00 3.67 -6.93
C ALA A 198 14.53 2.38 -6.27
N PHE A 199 13.27 2.34 -5.86
CA PHE A 199 12.60 1.10 -5.48
C PHE A 199 12.22 0.28 -6.71
N TYR A 200 12.48 -1.03 -6.64
CA TYR A 200 11.94 -2.04 -7.52
C TYR A 200 11.00 -2.90 -6.69
N LEU A 201 9.74 -2.94 -7.10
CA LEU A 201 8.64 -3.60 -6.41
C LEU A 201 8.07 -4.69 -7.32
N TRP A 202 7.83 -5.88 -6.76
CA TRP A 202 7.26 -7.00 -7.52
C TRP A 202 6.49 -7.95 -6.61
N HIS A 203 5.77 -8.87 -7.21
CA HIS A 203 5.17 -10.00 -6.54
C HIS A 203 5.96 -11.27 -6.88
N ASP A 204 6.36 -12.02 -5.84
CA ASP A 204 6.94 -13.34 -6.00
C ASP A 204 5.88 -14.41 -6.19
N ASP A 205 6.27 -15.54 -6.77
CA ASP A 205 5.46 -16.75 -6.78
C ASP A 205 5.35 -17.31 -5.36
N ILE A 206 4.22 -17.97 -5.07
CA ILE A 206 3.98 -18.66 -3.81
C ILE A 206 4.25 -20.13 -4.06
N GLY A 207 5.26 -20.65 -3.36
CA GLY A 207 5.71 -22.04 -3.46
C GLY A 207 5.26 -22.89 -2.28
N PRO A 208 5.54 -24.22 -2.31
CA PRO A 208 5.19 -25.14 -1.21
C PRO A 208 5.83 -24.76 0.14
N GLU A 209 6.95 -24.05 0.10
CA GLU A 209 7.63 -23.54 1.31
C GLU A 209 6.83 -22.47 2.05
N ASP A 210 5.96 -21.76 1.34
CA ASP A 210 5.11 -20.72 1.92
C ASP A 210 3.83 -21.30 2.56
N ASP A 211 3.46 -22.55 2.21
CA ASP A 211 2.20 -23.19 2.64
C ASP A 211 2.36 -24.01 3.94
N LYS A 212 3.33 -23.68 4.77
CA LYS A 212 3.61 -24.36 6.06
C LYS A 212 2.75 -23.87 7.22
N GLY A 213 1.75 -23.04 6.94
CA GLY A 213 0.86 -22.48 7.97
C GLY A 213 1.44 -21.29 8.72
N GLU A 214 2.68 -20.88 8.44
CA GLU A 214 3.30 -19.70 9.02
C GLU A 214 3.05 -18.46 8.16
N ALA A 215 2.95 -17.31 8.81
CA ALA A 215 2.80 -16.02 8.12
C ALA A 215 4.12 -15.61 7.46
N VAL A 216 4.11 -15.36 6.14
CA VAL A 216 5.30 -15.01 5.35
C VAL A 216 5.50 -13.50 5.32
N PRO A 217 6.66 -12.96 5.77
CA PRO A 217 6.91 -11.52 5.66
C PRO A 217 6.82 -11.02 4.23
N VAL A 218 6.20 -9.84 4.05
CA VAL A 218 6.03 -9.18 2.75
C VAL A 218 6.41 -7.71 2.84
N PHE A 219 6.84 -7.13 1.73
CA PHE A 219 7.25 -5.73 1.72
C PHE A 219 6.08 -4.78 1.91
N TRP A 220 4.93 -5.05 1.27
CA TRP A 220 3.69 -4.33 1.51
C TRP A 220 2.48 -5.26 1.51
N ALA A 221 1.46 -4.90 2.27
CA ALA A 221 0.15 -5.51 2.20
C ALA A 221 -0.72 -4.70 1.23
N GLY A 222 -1.21 -5.34 0.17
CA GLY A 222 -2.02 -4.69 -0.85
C GLY A 222 -3.37 -4.24 -0.28
N GLY A 223 -3.74 -2.97 -0.50
CA GLY A 223 -4.97 -2.38 0.03
C GLY A 223 -6.27 -2.97 -0.52
N GLY A 224 -6.19 -3.89 -1.50
CA GLY A 224 -7.35 -4.55 -2.10
C GLY A 224 -7.81 -5.83 -1.41
N SER A 225 -6.98 -6.47 -0.56
CA SER A 225 -7.35 -7.67 0.19
C SER A 225 -6.40 -7.91 1.36
N CYS A 226 -6.48 -7.07 2.40
CA CYS A 226 -5.67 -7.22 3.60
C CYS A 226 -6.45 -6.88 4.86
N ALA A 227 -6.12 -7.54 5.98
CA ALA A 227 -6.52 -7.11 7.30
C ALA A 227 -5.44 -6.21 7.91
N ILE A 228 -5.85 -5.20 8.68
CA ILE A 228 -4.97 -4.25 9.35
C ILE A 228 -5.36 -4.08 10.82
N ASP A 229 -4.37 -3.85 11.68
CA ASP A 229 -4.57 -3.36 13.05
C ASP A 229 -5.03 -1.88 12.96
N ARG A 230 -6.29 -1.62 13.30
CA ARG A 230 -6.91 -0.28 13.20
C ARG A 230 -6.20 0.76 14.06
N ARG A 231 -5.71 0.37 15.25
CA ARG A 231 -4.98 1.28 16.13
C ARG A 231 -3.68 1.74 15.47
N LYS A 232 -2.89 0.81 14.93
CA LYS A 232 -1.64 1.12 14.24
C LYS A 232 -1.88 1.92 12.96
N PHE A 233 -2.94 1.59 12.19
CA PHE A 233 -3.36 2.37 11.04
C PHE A 233 -3.65 3.83 11.40
N THR A 234 -4.41 4.04 12.47
CA THR A 234 -4.74 5.38 12.97
C THR A 234 -3.49 6.13 13.47
N GLU A 235 -2.56 5.41 14.14
CA GLU A 235 -1.29 5.99 14.62
C GLU A 235 -0.38 6.46 13.46
N ILE A 236 -0.38 5.75 12.33
CA ILE A 236 0.32 6.18 11.11
C ILE A 236 -0.39 7.41 10.49
N GLY A 237 -1.69 7.53 10.67
CA GLY A 237 -2.54 8.56 10.06
C GLY A 237 -3.29 8.08 8.80
N GLY A 238 -3.41 6.76 8.63
CA GLY A 238 -4.11 6.15 7.50
C GLY A 238 -3.36 6.21 6.18
N PHE A 239 -4.10 6.01 5.09
CA PHE A 239 -3.57 6.22 3.74
C PHE A 239 -3.31 7.71 3.49
N ASP A 240 -2.19 8.00 2.87
CA ASP A 240 -1.76 9.39 2.65
C ASP A 240 -2.31 9.96 1.34
N GLU A 241 -3.05 11.07 1.42
CA GLU A 241 -3.57 11.81 0.26
C GLU A 241 -2.47 12.37 -0.67
N LEU A 242 -1.21 12.34 -0.23
CA LEU A 242 -0.07 12.68 -1.08
C LEU A 242 -0.11 11.90 -2.40
N TYR A 243 -0.59 10.65 -2.33
CA TYR A 243 -0.65 9.71 -3.45
C TYR A 243 -1.95 9.80 -4.28
N TYR A 244 -2.90 10.68 -3.91
CA TYR A 244 -4.14 10.86 -4.69
C TYR A 244 -3.87 10.96 -6.20
N PRO A 245 -4.65 10.29 -7.05
CA PRO A 245 -5.92 9.60 -6.74
C PRO A 245 -5.76 8.14 -6.30
N PHE A 246 -4.64 7.44 -6.62
CA PHE A 246 -4.41 6.02 -6.32
C PHE A 246 -2.97 5.59 -6.58
N TYR A 247 -2.63 4.34 -6.16
CA TYR A 247 -1.36 3.60 -6.25
C TYR A 247 -0.24 4.15 -5.37
N VAL A 248 0.50 3.20 -4.77
CA VAL A 248 1.64 3.42 -3.86
C VAL A 248 1.23 3.82 -2.43
N GLU A 249 -0.04 4.16 -2.17
CA GLU A 249 -0.53 4.47 -0.81
C GLU A 249 -0.41 3.28 0.15
N ASP A 250 -0.66 2.06 -0.32
CA ASP A 250 -0.51 0.81 0.44
C ASP A 250 0.96 0.47 0.70
N THR A 251 1.81 0.68 -0.30
CA THR A 251 3.25 0.53 -0.16
C THR A 251 3.82 1.54 0.83
N ASP A 252 3.38 2.79 0.76
CA ASP A 252 3.77 3.85 1.71
C ASP A 252 3.35 3.52 3.15
N LEU A 253 2.11 3.12 3.33
CA LEU A 253 1.55 2.74 4.62
C LEU A 253 2.32 1.57 5.25
N SER A 254 2.56 0.52 4.46
CA SER A 254 3.32 -0.67 4.88
C SER A 254 4.77 -0.33 5.20
N TYR A 255 5.41 0.51 4.38
CA TYR A 255 6.78 0.95 4.63
C TYR A 255 6.90 1.75 5.94
N GLN A 256 5.94 2.62 6.22
CA GLN A 256 5.87 3.35 7.49
C GLN A 256 5.64 2.41 8.68
N ALA A 257 4.83 1.35 8.52
CA ALA A 257 4.66 0.31 9.53
C ALA A 257 6.00 -0.41 9.82
N TRP A 258 6.70 -0.86 8.77
CA TRP A 258 8.03 -1.45 8.91
C TRP A 258 9.02 -0.51 9.60
N LYS A 259 9.05 0.77 9.23
CA LYS A 259 9.91 1.77 9.88
C LYS A 259 9.63 1.93 11.38
N ARG A 260 8.41 1.63 11.84
CA ARG A 260 8.02 1.61 13.26
C ARG A 260 8.30 0.27 13.95
N GLY A 261 8.85 -0.71 13.22
CA GLY A 261 9.13 -2.05 13.73
C GLY A 261 7.94 -3.01 13.64
N TRP A 262 6.86 -2.63 12.98
CA TRP A 262 5.69 -3.50 12.77
C TRP A 262 5.81 -4.28 11.45
N LYS A 263 5.21 -5.46 11.41
CA LYS A 263 5.35 -6.41 10.30
C LYS A 263 4.15 -6.38 9.36
N CYS A 264 4.42 -6.53 8.08
CA CYS A 264 3.42 -6.93 7.09
C CYS A 264 3.68 -8.37 6.70
N VAL A 265 2.65 -9.21 6.68
CA VAL A 265 2.78 -10.63 6.40
C VAL A 265 1.71 -11.11 5.42
N LEU A 266 2.00 -12.18 4.69
CA LEU A 266 1.06 -12.91 3.86
C LEU A 266 0.53 -14.11 4.63
N ALA A 267 -0.77 -14.35 4.56
CA ALA A 267 -1.42 -15.60 4.96
C ALA A 267 -1.76 -16.41 3.70
N PRO A 268 -0.94 -17.38 3.29
CA PRO A 268 -1.11 -18.07 2.00
C PRO A 268 -2.44 -18.83 1.87
N ALA A 269 -2.96 -19.34 2.98
CA ALA A 269 -4.26 -20.04 3.01
C ALA A 269 -5.46 -19.09 2.94
N SER A 270 -5.28 -17.78 3.09
CA SER A 270 -6.33 -16.79 2.83
C SER A 270 -6.36 -16.47 1.34
N ARG A 271 -7.42 -16.87 0.63
CA ARG A 271 -7.48 -16.83 -0.84
C ARG A 271 -8.56 -15.90 -1.33
N VAL A 272 -8.22 -15.11 -2.35
CA VAL A 272 -9.15 -14.24 -3.08
C VAL A 272 -8.95 -14.39 -4.58
N VAL A 273 -10.03 -14.25 -5.34
CA VAL A 273 -10.02 -14.17 -6.81
C VAL A 273 -10.30 -12.73 -7.22
N HIS A 274 -9.36 -12.11 -7.93
CA HIS A 274 -9.50 -10.76 -8.49
C HIS A 274 -10.14 -10.86 -9.88
N LYS A 275 -11.41 -10.51 -10.00
CA LYS A 275 -12.18 -10.69 -11.24
C LYS A 275 -11.89 -9.62 -12.29
N HIS A 276 -11.83 -8.36 -11.89
CA HIS A 276 -11.81 -7.23 -12.79
C HIS A 276 -10.55 -6.38 -12.61
N ARG A 277 -9.46 -6.79 -13.23
CA ARG A 277 -8.25 -5.98 -13.26
C ARG A 277 -8.40 -4.82 -14.24
N GLY A 278 -8.17 -3.58 -13.78
CA GLY A 278 -8.04 -2.44 -14.70
C GLY A 278 -9.16 -1.42 -14.65
N THR A 279 -10.00 -1.41 -13.62
CA THR A 279 -11.02 -0.35 -13.43
C THR A 279 -10.41 1.05 -13.55
N SER A 280 -9.25 1.28 -12.95
CA SER A 280 -8.54 2.56 -13.04
C SER A 280 -8.08 2.86 -14.47
N SER A 281 -7.50 1.88 -15.18
CA SER A 281 -7.08 2.06 -16.57
C SER A 281 -8.24 2.25 -17.52
N ALA A 282 -9.37 1.56 -17.30
CA ALA A 282 -10.58 1.73 -18.09
C ALA A 282 -11.22 3.12 -17.89
N LYS A 283 -11.21 3.64 -16.63
CA LYS A 283 -11.81 4.94 -16.31
C LYS A 283 -10.89 6.14 -16.63
N PHE A 284 -9.58 6.02 -16.45
CA PHE A 284 -8.63 7.15 -16.53
C PHE A 284 -7.63 7.04 -17.69
N GLY A 285 -7.56 5.91 -18.37
CA GLY A 285 -6.56 5.62 -19.40
C GLY A 285 -5.18 5.22 -18.85
N ASN A 286 -4.47 4.37 -19.57
CA ASN A 286 -3.16 3.82 -19.15
C ASN A 286 -2.11 4.90 -18.92
N ASP A 287 -2.07 5.94 -19.77
CA ASP A 287 -1.09 7.02 -19.65
C ASP A 287 -1.23 7.79 -18.32
N PHE A 288 -2.46 8.10 -17.93
CA PHE A 288 -2.71 8.78 -16.66
C PHE A 288 -2.33 7.91 -15.47
N VAL A 289 -2.70 6.62 -15.51
CA VAL A 289 -2.38 5.64 -14.46
C VAL A 289 -0.87 5.49 -14.31
N ASN A 290 -0.16 5.19 -15.41
CA ASN A 290 1.29 4.99 -15.40
C ASN A 290 2.04 6.26 -14.94
N ASN A 291 1.60 7.45 -15.40
CA ASN A 291 2.19 8.72 -14.97
C ASN A 291 1.96 8.99 -13.48
N THR A 292 0.80 8.59 -12.94
CA THR A 292 0.50 8.69 -11.52
C THR A 292 1.38 7.75 -10.69
N ILE A 293 1.52 6.49 -11.11
CA ILE A 293 2.44 5.52 -10.46
C ILE A 293 3.87 6.07 -10.47
N ARG A 294 4.35 6.55 -11.61
CA ARG A 294 5.70 7.09 -11.74
C ARG A 294 5.95 8.29 -10.82
N ARG A 295 5.01 9.24 -10.78
CA ARG A 295 5.03 10.35 -9.83
C ARG A 295 5.10 9.86 -8.37
N ASN A 296 4.26 8.91 -8.02
CA ASN A 296 4.14 8.40 -6.65
C ASN A 296 5.39 7.62 -6.21
N GLN A 297 6.12 6.98 -7.12
CA GLN A 297 7.42 6.36 -6.84
C GLN A 297 8.46 7.37 -6.36
N TYR A 298 8.54 8.58 -6.95
CA TYR A 298 9.39 9.66 -6.44
C TYR A 298 8.97 10.09 -5.04
N LEU A 299 7.67 10.31 -4.84
CA LEU A 299 7.12 10.74 -3.55
C LEU A 299 7.36 9.72 -2.43
N LEU A 300 7.29 8.41 -2.74
CA LEU A 300 7.61 7.34 -1.80
C LEU A 300 9.04 7.46 -1.26
N ILE A 301 10.01 7.68 -2.16
CA ILE A 301 11.42 7.85 -1.78
C ILE A 301 11.60 9.14 -0.97
N TRP A 302 11.11 10.25 -1.48
CA TRP A 302 11.30 11.57 -0.86
C TRP A 302 10.66 11.69 0.51
N LYS A 303 9.54 11.01 0.72
CA LYS A 303 8.85 10.99 2.01
C LYS A 303 9.49 10.04 3.02
N ASN A 304 9.89 8.84 2.61
CA ASN A 304 10.12 7.74 3.55
C ASN A 304 11.58 7.31 3.73
N VAL A 305 12.41 7.38 2.68
CA VAL A 305 13.80 6.91 2.75
C VAL A 305 14.63 7.86 3.61
N THR A 306 15.22 7.37 4.68
CA THR A 306 15.96 8.17 5.67
C THR A 306 17.45 7.83 5.76
N ASP A 307 17.89 6.68 5.24
CA ASP A 307 19.29 6.28 5.22
C ASP A 307 20.07 7.17 4.26
N LEU A 308 21.11 7.85 4.80
CA LEU A 308 21.90 8.79 4.02
C LEU A 308 22.49 8.17 2.76
N SER A 309 23.00 6.93 2.85
CA SER A 309 23.56 6.22 1.70
C SER A 309 22.54 6.01 0.57
N MET A 310 21.28 5.65 0.91
CA MET A 310 20.22 5.48 -0.08
C MET A 310 19.77 6.83 -0.67
N ILE A 311 19.75 7.88 0.13
CA ILE A 311 19.46 9.23 -0.35
C ILE A 311 20.53 9.70 -1.33
N LEU A 312 21.83 9.53 -0.98
CA LEU A 312 22.94 9.88 -1.89
C LEU A 312 22.88 9.06 -3.17
N GLU A 313 22.59 7.76 -3.06
CA GLU A 313 22.40 6.89 -4.22
C GLU A 313 21.27 7.40 -5.11
N HIS A 314 20.12 7.82 -4.52
CA HIS A 314 19.00 8.40 -5.28
C HIS A 314 19.43 9.67 -6.01
N ILE A 315 20.04 10.61 -5.31
CA ILE A 315 20.47 11.90 -5.87
C ILE A 315 21.43 11.70 -7.04
N VAL A 316 22.49 10.89 -6.85
CA VAL A 316 23.50 10.64 -7.89
C VAL A 316 22.91 9.94 -9.11
N ASN A 317 21.89 9.10 -8.92
CA ASN A 317 21.28 8.36 -10.01
C ASN A 317 20.05 9.06 -10.65
N LEU A 318 19.59 10.22 -10.16
CA LEU A 318 18.44 10.92 -10.75
C LEU A 318 18.56 11.11 -12.28
N PRO A 319 19.69 11.62 -12.83
CA PRO A 319 19.81 11.76 -14.28
C PRO A 319 19.74 10.43 -15.02
N ARG A 320 20.26 9.35 -14.42
CA ARG A 320 20.18 7.98 -14.97
C ARG A 320 18.76 7.43 -14.92
N ILE A 321 18.02 7.71 -13.84
CA ILE A 321 16.62 7.32 -13.67
C ILE A 321 15.78 7.96 -14.77
N HIS A 322 15.94 9.27 -15.01
CA HIS A 322 15.27 9.99 -16.07
C HIS A 322 15.64 9.45 -17.46
N ALA A 323 16.95 9.29 -17.73
CA ALA A 323 17.40 8.75 -19.00
C ALA A 323 16.82 7.36 -19.28
N ARG A 324 16.80 6.46 -18.29
CA ARG A 324 16.26 5.11 -18.43
C ARG A 324 14.75 5.13 -18.67
N ALA A 325 14.00 5.97 -17.96
CA ALA A 325 12.57 6.12 -18.14
C ALA A 325 12.26 6.60 -19.57
N MET A 326 12.95 7.66 -20.04
CA MET A 326 12.75 8.22 -21.37
C MET A 326 13.19 7.31 -22.53
N ILE A 327 14.20 6.45 -22.30
CA ILE A 327 14.65 5.48 -23.32
C ILE A 327 13.63 4.36 -23.49
N ASN A 328 13.02 3.94 -22.37
CA ASN A 328 12.06 2.84 -22.36
C ASN A 328 10.63 3.28 -22.73
N ASP A 329 10.35 4.59 -22.77
CA ASP A 329 9.07 5.16 -23.15
C ASP A 329 9.15 5.77 -24.55
N PRO A 330 8.17 5.54 -25.43
CA PRO A 330 8.10 6.19 -26.74
C PRO A 330 7.94 7.71 -26.64
N GLN A 331 7.44 8.23 -25.50
CA GLN A 331 7.21 9.65 -25.25
C GLN A 331 8.09 10.15 -24.08
N PRO A 332 9.29 10.72 -24.33
CA PRO A 332 10.17 11.23 -23.27
C PRO A 332 9.50 12.24 -22.33
N GLU A 333 8.52 13.01 -22.85
CA GLU A 333 7.75 13.99 -22.09
C GLU A 333 6.92 13.37 -20.96
N PHE A 334 6.67 12.08 -21.04
CA PHE A 334 6.00 11.33 -19.97
C PHE A 334 6.75 11.42 -18.65
N GLU A 335 8.07 11.22 -18.68
CA GLU A 335 8.93 11.34 -17.50
C GLU A 335 8.96 12.76 -16.95
N ILE A 336 9.08 13.77 -17.84
CA ILE A 336 9.06 15.18 -17.45
C ILE A 336 7.77 15.52 -16.72
N ARG A 337 6.62 15.09 -17.25
CA ARG A 337 5.31 15.30 -16.61
C ARG A 337 5.23 14.63 -15.24
N ALA A 338 5.66 13.38 -15.13
CA ALA A 338 5.62 12.64 -13.87
C ALA A 338 6.51 13.32 -12.81
N PHE A 339 7.75 13.65 -13.17
CA PHE A 339 8.70 14.29 -12.26
C PHE A 339 8.26 15.70 -11.86
N SER A 340 7.80 16.53 -12.79
CA SER A 340 7.29 17.88 -12.49
C SER A 340 6.09 17.83 -11.54
N ARG A 341 5.16 16.88 -11.75
CA ARG A 341 4.02 16.67 -10.83
C ARG A 341 4.46 16.18 -9.45
N ALA A 342 5.55 15.41 -9.37
CA ALA A 342 6.15 15.03 -8.09
C ALA A 342 6.78 16.25 -7.40
N LEU A 343 7.51 17.10 -8.13
CA LEU A 343 8.14 18.32 -7.60
C LEU A 343 7.13 19.30 -7.00
N LEU A 344 5.95 19.43 -7.59
CA LEU A 344 4.88 20.27 -7.02
C LEU A 344 4.46 19.79 -5.62
N LYS A 345 4.59 18.49 -5.35
CA LYS A 345 4.28 17.88 -4.04
C LYS A 345 5.53 17.69 -3.15
N PHE A 346 6.72 18.03 -3.62
CA PHE A 346 7.97 17.83 -2.89
C PHE A 346 7.99 18.51 -1.51
N PRO A 347 7.57 19.78 -1.35
CA PRO A 347 7.54 20.41 -0.03
C PRO A 347 6.60 19.68 0.96
N GLN A 348 5.49 19.13 0.46
CA GLN A 348 4.55 18.34 1.27
C GLN A 348 5.19 17.01 1.67
N ALA A 349 5.87 16.32 0.75
CA ALA A 349 6.60 15.08 1.04
C ALA A 349 7.67 15.29 2.12
N LEU A 350 8.47 16.38 2.03
CA LEU A 350 9.46 16.71 3.05
C LEU A 350 8.86 17.04 4.42
N ARG A 351 7.75 17.78 4.46
CA ARG A 351 7.04 18.04 5.73
C ARG A 351 6.58 16.74 6.40
N LYS A 352 5.98 15.83 5.63
CA LYS A 352 5.53 14.52 6.12
C LYS A 352 6.70 13.64 6.56
N ARG A 353 7.80 13.65 5.81
CA ARG A 353 9.05 12.99 6.21
C ARG A 353 9.51 13.46 7.60
N MET A 354 9.62 14.77 7.82
CA MET A 354 10.07 15.33 9.09
C MET A 354 9.13 15.03 10.25
N ALA A 355 7.83 14.95 9.99
CA ALA A 355 6.84 14.57 10.99
C ALA A 355 6.97 13.08 11.39
N ASN A 356 7.16 12.20 10.41
CA ASN A 356 7.16 10.76 10.63
C ASN A 356 8.48 10.22 11.23
N GLN A 357 9.62 10.85 10.95
CA GLN A 357 10.94 10.36 11.37
C GLN A 357 11.06 10.10 12.87
N ALA A 358 10.32 10.84 13.70
CA ALA A 358 10.36 10.68 15.15
C ALA A 358 9.78 9.32 15.63
N ALA A 359 8.94 8.69 14.83
CA ALA A 359 8.32 7.40 15.13
C ALA A 359 9.10 6.21 14.54
N TYR A 360 10.14 6.44 13.75
CA TYR A 360 10.89 5.37 13.11
C TYR A 360 11.90 4.73 14.03
N SER A 361 11.83 3.42 14.19
CA SER A 361 12.73 2.57 14.98
C SER A 361 13.73 1.80 14.13
N LEU A 362 13.38 1.52 12.84
CA LEU A 362 14.25 0.79 11.92
C LEU A 362 14.84 1.72 10.85
N CYS A 363 16.06 1.41 10.42
CA CYS A 363 16.65 2.01 9.24
C CYS A 363 16.07 1.38 7.96
N ASP A 364 16.29 2.00 6.78
CA ASP A 364 15.70 1.52 5.53
C ASP A 364 16.28 0.16 5.10
N ARG A 365 17.56 -0.09 5.37
CA ARG A 365 18.22 -1.37 5.12
C ARG A 365 17.60 -2.49 5.97
N ASP A 366 17.28 -2.23 7.23
CA ASP A 366 16.63 -3.20 8.10
C ASP A 366 15.22 -3.54 7.60
N VAL A 367 14.46 -2.54 7.13
CA VAL A 367 13.15 -2.77 6.50
C VAL A 367 13.27 -3.71 5.31
N LEU A 368 14.21 -3.42 4.39
CA LEU A 368 14.45 -4.28 3.22
C LEU A 368 14.87 -5.69 3.60
N ALA A 369 15.74 -5.83 4.60
CA ALA A 369 16.20 -7.14 5.06
C ALA A 369 15.10 -7.95 5.74
N ARG A 370 14.30 -7.32 6.63
CA ARG A 370 13.25 -8.01 7.40
C ARG A 370 12.04 -8.39 6.56
N SER A 371 11.66 -7.56 5.59
CA SER A 371 10.51 -7.81 4.71
C SER A 371 10.74 -8.92 3.67
N GLN A 372 11.98 -9.43 3.56
CA GLN A 372 12.37 -10.48 2.62
C GLN A 372 12.84 -11.77 3.31
N LYS A 373 12.89 -11.80 4.65
CA LYS A 373 13.24 -13.03 5.38
C LYS A 373 12.17 -14.09 5.15
N GLN A 374 12.62 -15.25 4.71
CA GLN A 374 11.85 -16.50 4.74
C GLN A 374 11.91 -17.11 6.13
#